data_b93a796ccac90fa37d1b7cec97822c09
#
_entry.id   b93a796ccac90fa37d1b7cec97822c09
#
_cell.length_a   1.000
_cell.length_b   1.000
_cell.length_c   1.000
_cell.angle_alpha   90.00
_cell.angle_beta   90.00
_cell.angle_gamma   90.00
#
_symmetry.space_group_name_H-M   'P 1'
#
loop_
_entity.id
_entity.type
_entity.pdbx_description
1 polymer ?
#
loop_
_entity_poly.entity_id
_entity_poly.type
_entity_poly.pdbx_seq_one_letter_code
_entity_poly.pdbx_strand_id
1 'polypeptide(L)'
;TMGGVTFNVPVDMHYSDPSQNLTIDLSAGEQHLNGEQAMQVVRFRSGYAMQDLGRVETQRAFLSAAIKQWTSFKGLVHLPAALKLVSDASKTSLTARELIWLCESALLCSRGEIQTRTLPGQASYIAGGSYYVLDAAGVCETINACCNPYEQAIAVSNLYIRVG
;
A
#
# COMPACT_ATOMS: atom_id res chain seq x y z
N THR A 1 20.07 -5.03 7.61
CA THR A 1 19.23 -3.87 7.24
C THR A 1 19.16 -3.82 5.73
N MET A 2 17.98 -3.60 5.17
CA MET A 2 17.76 -3.55 3.70
C MET A 2 18.18 -2.22 3.07
N GLY A 3 18.89 -1.36 3.79
CA GLY A 3 19.48 -0.13 3.29
C GLY A 3 18.54 1.07 3.11
N GLY A 4 17.24 0.91 3.38
CA GLY A 4 16.26 2.00 3.21
C GLY A 4 15.61 2.03 1.82
N VAL A 5 14.79 3.05 1.56
CA VAL A 5 14.04 3.24 0.30
C VAL A 5 14.20 4.68 -0.19
N THR A 6 14.60 4.85 -1.44
CA THR A 6 14.57 6.16 -2.10
C THR A 6 13.13 6.45 -2.54
N PHE A 7 12.57 7.55 -2.04
CA PHE A 7 11.19 7.92 -2.28
C PHE A 7 11.05 9.43 -2.44
N ASN A 8 10.20 9.85 -3.35
CA ASN A 8 9.83 11.25 -3.49
C ASN A 8 8.67 11.57 -2.57
N VAL A 9 8.97 12.20 -1.45
CA VAL A 9 7.97 12.63 -0.44
C VAL A 9 7.10 13.73 -1.07
N PRO A 10 5.76 13.53 -1.17
CA PRO A 10 4.92 14.41 -1.98
C PRO A 10 4.67 15.79 -1.37
N VAL A 11 4.73 15.92 -0.05
CA VAL A 11 4.48 17.15 0.71
C VAL A 11 5.35 17.18 1.94
N ASP A 12 5.57 18.35 2.51
CA ASP A 12 6.17 18.48 3.85
C ASP A 12 5.28 17.80 4.89
N MET A 13 5.87 16.94 5.70
CA MET A 13 5.17 16.12 6.69
C MET A 13 5.64 16.51 8.08
N HIS A 14 4.88 17.36 8.76
CA HIS A 14 5.14 17.79 10.13
C HIS A 14 3.95 17.43 11.01
N TYR A 15 4.15 16.53 11.98
CA TYR A 15 3.11 16.14 12.92
C TYR A 15 3.73 15.63 14.22
N SER A 16 3.16 16.01 15.34
CA SER A 16 3.59 15.53 16.65
C SER A 16 2.38 15.11 17.48
N ASP A 17 2.45 13.88 17.99
CA ASP A 17 1.49 13.32 18.94
C ASP A 17 2.25 12.73 20.12
N PRO A 18 2.46 13.48 21.20
CA PRO A 18 3.16 13.01 22.39
C PRO A 18 2.48 11.80 23.06
N SER A 19 1.15 11.67 22.91
CA SER A 19 0.40 10.58 23.54
C SER A 19 0.74 9.22 22.92
N GLN A 20 1.14 9.20 21.66
CA GLN A 20 1.56 8.01 20.91
C GLN A 20 3.09 7.94 20.74
N ASN A 21 3.84 8.85 21.33
CA ASN A 21 5.28 9.00 21.09
C ASN A 21 5.61 9.04 19.58
N LEU A 22 4.78 9.76 18.82
CA LEU A 22 4.89 9.86 17.38
C LEU A 22 5.33 11.27 16.99
N THR A 23 6.47 11.36 16.34
CA THR A 23 6.94 12.56 15.67
C THR A 23 7.20 12.25 14.22
N ILE A 24 6.64 13.06 13.33
CA ILE A 24 6.84 13.00 11.89
C ILE A 24 7.45 14.32 11.48
N ASP A 25 8.63 14.28 10.88
CA ASP A 25 9.36 15.45 10.41
C ASP A 25 10.14 15.10 9.15
N LEU A 26 9.51 15.31 8.00
CA LEU A 26 10.08 15.04 6.68
C LEU A 26 9.75 16.19 5.74
N SER A 27 10.74 16.63 4.99
CA SER A 27 10.53 17.63 3.93
C SER A 27 10.04 16.94 2.66
N ALA A 28 9.35 17.68 1.79
CA ALA A 28 9.00 17.22 0.45
C ALA A 28 10.27 17.01 -0.41
N GLY A 29 10.16 16.13 -1.40
CA GLY A 29 11.22 15.85 -2.36
C GLY A 29 11.82 14.45 -2.25
N GLU A 30 12.77 14.15 -3.13
CA GLU A 30 13.43 12.86 -3.18
C GLU A 30 14.40 12.68 -2.01
N GLN A 31 14.21 11.62 -1.25
CA GLN A 31 15.00 11.31 -0.06
C GLN A 31 15.24 9.80 0.04
N HIS A 32 16.37 9.46 0.65
CA HIS A 32 16.66 8.07 1.02
C HIS A 32 16.18 7.83 2.46
N LEU A 33 15.03 7.18 2.59
CA LEU A 33 14.34 6.98 3.85
C LEU A 33 14.84 5.70 4.53
N ASN A 34 15.23 5.81 5.79
CA ASN A 34 15.44 4.64 6.65
C ASN A 34 14.08 4.06 7.10
N GLY A 35 14.10 2.96 7.92
CA GLY A 35 12.87 2.31 8.35
C GLY A 35 11.95 3.19 9.22
N GLU A 36 12.52 4.06 10.03
CA GLU A 36 11.76 5.00 10.87
C GLU A 36 11.09 6.08 10.02
N GLN A 37 11.84 6.69 9.11
CA GLN A 37 11.33 7.69 8.15
C GLN A 37 10.28 7.08 7.21
N ALA A 38 10.47 5.84 6.78
CA ALA A 38 9.47 5.09 6.00
C ALA A 38 8.16 4.94 6.77
N MET A 39 8.22 4.64 8.06
CA MET A 39 7.03 4.58 8.92
C MET A 39 6.38 5.94 9.11
N GLN A 40 7.13 7.02 9.16
CA GLN A 40 6.59 8.39 9.21
C GLN A 40 5.76 8.69 7.95
N VAL A 41 6.28 8.39 6.75
CA VAL A 41 5.55 8.55 5.47
C VAL A 41 4.23 7.78 5.49
N VAL A 42 4.26 6.50 5.87
CA VAL A 42 3.08 5.62 5.86
C VAL A 42 2.03 6.05 6.90
N ARG A 43 2.45 6.61 8.03
CA ARG A 43 1.56 7.05 9.13
C ARG A 43 1.03 8.46 8.97
N PHE A 44 1.63 9.29 8.13
CA PHE A 44 1.22 10.67 7.96
C PHE A 44 -0.20 10.80 7.38
N ARG A 45 -1.02 11.62 8.00
CA ARG A 45 -2.43 11.85 7.62
C ARG A 45 -2.76 13.31 7.34
N SER A 46 -1.99 14.23 7.90
CA SER A 46 -2.24 15.67 7.83
C SER A 46 -1.70 16.26 6.51
N GLY A 47 -2.18 17.43 6.11
CA GLY A 47 -1.58 18.18 5.01
C GLY A 47 -1.96 17.76 3.59
N TYR A 48 -2.71 16.68 3.40
CA TYR A 48 -3.24 16.31 2.08
C TYR A 48 -4.53 17.06 1.78
N ALA A 49 -4.68 17.56 0.55
CA ALA A 49 -5.89 18.28 0.12
C ALA A 49 -7.17 17.42 0.25
N MET A 50 -7.06 16.10 0.09
CA MET A 50 -8.12 15.12 0.30
C MET A 50 -7.77 14.14 1.42
N GLN A 51 -7.18 14.61 2.49
CA GLN A 51 -6.80 13.88 3.71
C GLN A 51 -6.54 12.36 3.56
N ASP A 52 -7.59 11.55 3.62
CA ASP A 52 -7.46 10.09 3.62
C ASP A 52 -7.08 9.50 2.24
N LEU A 53 -7.58 10.09 1.14
CA LEU A 53 -7.21 9.68 -0.22
C LEU A 53 -5.75 9.98 -0.53
N GLY A 54 -5.26 11.15 -0.16
CA GLY A 54 -3.85 11.52 -0.32
C GLY A 54 -2.92 10.57 0.44
N ARG A 55 -3.33 10.12 1.64
CA ARG A 55 -2.60 9.10 2.38
C ARG A 55 -2.54 7.77 1.62
N VAL A 56 -3.67 7.28 1.10
CA VAL A 56 -3.72 6.02 0.35
C VAL A 56 -2.85 6.09 -0.90
N GLU A 57 -2.86 7.21 -1.61
CA GLU A 57 -2.00 7.42 -2.79
C GLU A 57 -0.52 7.41 -2.41
N THR A 58 -0.14 8.10 -1.33
CA THR A 58 1.24 8.12 -0.83
C THR A 58 1.69 6.74 -0.38
N GLN A 59 0.85 5.99 0.34
CA GLN A 59 1.14 4.62 0.75
C GLN A 59 1.34 3.68 -0.47
N ARG A 60 0.51 3.83 -1.49
CA ARG A 60 0.65 3.07 -2.76
C ARG A 60 1.93 3.41 -3.49
N ALA A 61 2.23 4.69 -3.64
CA ALA A 61 3.45 5.16 -4.29
C ALA A 61 4.70 4.67 -3.54
N PHE A 62 4.69 4.77 -2.20
CA PHE A 62 5.77 4.28 -1.34
C PHE A 62 5.96 2.76 -1.49
N LEU A 63 4.88 1.99 -1.41
CA LEU A 63 4.94 0.53 -1.58
C LEU A 63 5.49 0.15 -2.96
N SER A 64 5.03 0.82 -4.01
CA SER A 64 5.53 0.60 -5.38
C SER A 64 7.03 0.91 -5.51
N ALA A 65 7.50 2.01 -4.91
CA ALA A 65 8.91 2.37 -4.87
C ALA A 65 9.75 1.33 -4.11
N ALA A 66 9.26 0.88 -2.96
CA ALA A 66 9.91 -0.14 -2.15
C ALA A 66 10.02 -1.48 -2.90
N ILE A 67 8.93 -1.96 -3.50
CA ILE A 67 8.91 -3.19 -4.30
C ILE A 67 9.91 -3.06 -5.46
N LYS A 68 9.87 -1.98 -6.22
CA LYS A 68 10.76 -1.75 -7.37
C LYS A 68 12.23 -1.77 -6.97
N GLN A 69 12.58 -1.19 -5.83
CA GLN A 69 13.95 -1.20 -5.34
C GLN A 69 14.37 -2.58 -4.82
N TRP A 70 13.49 -3.29 -4.11
CA TRP A 70 13.79 -4.62 -3.58
C TRP A 70 13.85 -5.72 -4.65
N THR A 71 13.11 -5.56 -5.73
CA THR A 71 13.16 -6.48 -6.89
C THR A 71 14.32 -6.16 -7.84
N SER A 72 15.07 -5.07 -7.60
CA SER A 72 16.30 -4.80 -8.31
C SER A 72 17.39 -5.84 -7.95
N PHE A 73 18.40 -5.98 -8.82
CA PHE A 73 19.51 -6.93 -8.61
C PHE A 73 20.19 -6.76 -7.24
N LYS A 74 20.31 -5.52 -6.76
CA LYS A 74 20.87 -5.22 -5.42
C LYS A 74 19.94 -5.65 -4.29
N GLY A 75 18.62 -5.60 -4.49
CA GLY A 75 17.62 -6.01 -3.50
C GLY A 75 17.54 -7.52 -3.33
N LEU A 76 17.74 -8.29 -4.39
CA LEU A 76 17.69 -9.76 -4.37
C LEU A 76 18.67 -10.40 -3.40
N VAL A 77 19.84 -9.79 -3.21
CA VAL A 77 20.85 -10.27 -2.25
C VAL A 77 20.32 -10.23 -0.80
N HIS A 78 19.37 -9.34 -0.51
CA HIS A 78 18.78 -9.17 0.82
C HIS A 78 17.46 -9.94 1.00
N LEU A 79 16.99 -10.66 0.00
CA LEU A 79 15.71 -11.38 0.03
C LEU A 79 15.58 -12.36 1.20
N PRO A 80 16.61 -13.18 1.53
CA PRO A 80 16.51 -14.09 2.69
C PRO A 80 16.33 -13.36 4.02
N ALA A 81 17.01 -12.22 4.18
CA ALA A 81 16.88 -11.39 5.39
C ALA A 81 15.51 -10.72 5.47
N ALA A 82 14.95 -10.29 4.33
CA ALA A 82 13.61 -9.73 4.25
C ALA A 82 12.54 -10.77 4.60
N LEU A 83 12.65 -11.98 4.06
CA LEU A 83 11.74 -13.09 4.38
C LEU A 83 11.74 -13.43 5.86
N LYS A 84 12.92 -13.46 6.47
CA LYS A 84 13.06 -13.69 7.92
C LYS A 84 12.35 -12.58 8.71
N LEU A 85 12.58 -11.31 8.36
CA LEU A 85 11.92 -10.17 9.02
C LEU A 85 10.40 -10.24 8.90
N VAL A 86 9.86 -10.59 7.73
CA VAL A 86 8.42 -10.75 7.53
C VAL A 86 7.89 -11.89 8.37
N SER A 87 8.57 -13.03 8.40
CA SER A 87 8.20 -14.18 9.22
C SER A 87 8.22 -13.86 10.72
N ASP A 88 9.23 -13.12 11.18
CA ASP A 88 9.39 -12.77 12.60
C ASP A 88 8.43 -11.67 13.05
N ALA A 89 8.07 -10.75 12.14
CA ALA A 89 7.22 -9.59 12.44
C ALA A 89 5.72 -9.82 12.19
N SER A 90 5.34 -10.90 11.50
CA SER A 90 3.95 -11.18 11.15
C SER A 90 3.47 -12.53 11.68
N LYS A 91 2.19 -12.56 12.08
CA LYS A 91 1.48 -13.81 12.30
C LYS A 91 0.82 -14.21 10.99
N THR A 92 1.37 -15.22 10.33
CA THR A 92 0.84 -15.73 9.06
C THR A 92 0.62 -17.23 9.14
N SER A 93 -0.37 -17.74 8.43
CA SER A 93 -0.59 -19.17 8.20
C SER A 93 0.27 -19.73 7.07
N LEU A 94 0.98 -18.86 6.34
CA LEU A 94 1.83 -19.26 5.24
C LEU A 94 3.10 -19.96 5.75
N THR A 95 3.43 -21.06 5.13
CA THR A 95 4.70 -21.75 5.37
C THR A 95 5.86 -20.99 4.71
N ALA A 96 7.09 -21.25 5.15
CA ALA A 96 8.29 -20.66 4.54
C ALA A 96 8.37 -20.96 3.02
N ARG A 97 7.91 -22.13 2.59
CA ARG A 97 7.87 -22.51 1.17
C ARG A 97 6.90 -21.65 0.35
N GLU A 98 5.72 -21.39 0.90
CA GLU A 98 4.72 -20.51 0.28
C GLU A 98 5.19 -19.07 0.22
N LEU A 99 5.86 -18.58 1.26
CA LEU A 99 6.48 -17.25 1.26
C LEU A 99 7.56 -17.13 0.18
N ILE A 100 8.43 -18.13 0.03
CA ILE A 100 9.45 -18.17 -1.03
C ILE A 100 8.76 -18.15 -2.40
N TRP A 101 7.75 -19.01 -2.62
CA TRP A 101 7.00 -19.06 -3.87
C TRP A 101 6.33 -17.71 -4.21
N LEU A 102 5.73 -17.05 -3.21
CA LEU A 102 5.14 -15.71 -3.39
C LEU A 102 6.20 -14.68 -3.80
N CYS A 103 7.37 -14.73 -3.18
CA CYS A 103 8.47 -13.83 -3.52
C CYS A 103 9.00 -14.08 -4.94
N GLU A 104 9.19 -15.33 -5.33
CA GLU A 104 9.59 -15.69 -6.69
C GLU A 104 8.54 -15.25 -7.71
N SER A 105 7.26 -15.46 -7.42
CA SER A 105 6.15 -15.00 -8.25
C SER A 105 6.12 -13.49 -8.38
N ALA A 106 6.30 -12.76 -7.28
CA ALA A 106 6.39 -11.29 -7.28
C ALA A 106 7.59 -10.79 -8.09
N LEU A 107 8.73 -11.47 -8.04
CA LEU A 107 9.91 -11.15 -8.86
C LEU A 107 9.66 -11.37 -10.35
N LEU A 108 8.94 -12.42 -10.72
CA LEU A 108 8.54 -12.67 -12.10
C LEU A 108 7.54 -11.61 -12.60
N CYS A 109 6.57 -11.24 -11.74
CA CYS A 109 5.60 -10.18 -12.04
C CYS A 109 6.26 -8.80 -12.10
N SER A 110 7.34 -8.54 -11.36
CA SER A 110 8.03 -7.24 -11.35
C SER A 110 8.73 -6.88 -12.66
N ARG A 111 8.88 -7.84 -13.58
CA ARG A 111 9.31 -7.57 -14.96
C ARG A 111 8.22 -6.89 -15.80
N GLY A 112 6.97 -6.86 -15.31
CA GLY A 112 5.86 -6.07 -15.81
C GLY A 112 5.55 -4.91 -14.88
N GLU A 113 4.72 -3.96 -15.31
CA GLU A 113 4.24 -2.89 -14.43
C GLU A 113 3.26 -3.45 -13.40
N ILE A 114 3.55 -3.23 -12.11
CA ILE A 114 2.57 -3.44 -11.04
C ILE A 114 1.53 -2.34 -11.15
N GLN A 115 0.37 -2.68 -11.67
CA GLN A 115 -0.75 -1.74 -11.76
C GLN A 115 -1.51 -1.71 -10.44
N THR A 116 -1.65 -0.53 -9.88
CA THR A 116 -2.49 -0.30 -8.72
C THR A 116 -3.73 0.48 -9.13
N ARG A 117 -4.90 0.10 -8.62
CA ARG A 117 -6.18 0.77 -8.90
C ARG A 117 -6.84 1.19 -7.59
N THR A 118 -7.46 2.37 -7.59
CA THR A 118 -8.36 2.76 -6.50
C THR A 118 -9.76 2.36 -6.91
N LEU A 119 -10.48 1.68 -6.02
CA LEU A 119 -11.90 1.36 -6.26
C LEU A 119 -12.71 2.66 -6.31
N PRO A 120 -13.59 2.84 -7.30
CA PRO A 120 -14.37 4.05 -7.43
C PRO A 120 -15.36 4.21 -6.28
N GLY A 121 -15.54 5.44 -5.83
CA GLY A 121 -16.41 5.82 -4.73
C GLY A 121 -16.27 7.30 -4.40
N GLN A 122 -16.95 7.72 -3.35
CA GLN A 122 -16.89 9.12 -2.89
C GLN A 122 -16.84 9.20 -1.37
N ALA A 123 -16.16 10.23 -0.86
CA ALA A 123 -16.16 10.52 0.56
C ALA A 123 -17.56 11.04 0.97
N SER A 124 -18.12 10.48 2.03
CA SER A 124 -19.43 10.84 2.57
C SER A 124 -19.39 10.88 4.07
N TYR A 125 -20.14 11.80 4.66
CA TYR A 125 -20.29 11.92 6.11
C TYR A 125 -21.66 11.37 6.51
N ILE A 126 -21.69 10.22 7.17
CA ILE A 126 -22.92 9.49 7.49
C ILE A 126 -22.95 9.22 9.01
N ALA A 127 -24.05 9.55 9.65
CA ALA A 127 -24.29 9.28 11.09
C ALA A 127 -23.14 9.69 12.03
N GLY A 128 -22.51 10.84 11.75
CA GLY A 128 -21.42 11.38 12.58
C GLY A 128 -20.04 10.79 12.27
N GLY A 129 -19.90 9.95 11.24
CA GLY A 129 -18.64 9.37 10.78
C GLY A 129 -18.30 9.72 9.33
N SER A 130 -17.00 9.76 9.03
CA SER A 130 -16.49 9.92 7.67
C SER A 130 -16.30 8.53 7.04
N TYR A 131 -16.91 8.30 5.88
CA TYR A 131 -16.87 7.05 5.14
C TYR A 131 -16.46 7.30 3.70
N TYR A 132 -15.84 6.31 3.08
CA TYR A 132 -15.67 6.27 1.64
C TYR A 132 -16.69 5.28 1.07
N VAL A 133 -17.73 5.81 0.44
CA VAL A 133 -18.85 5.01 -0.11
C VAL A 133 -18.45 4.55 -1.50
N LEU A 134 -18.35 3.23 -1.70
CA LEU A 134 -17.98 2.64 -2.97
C LEU A 134 -19.13 2.71 -3.98
N ASP A 135 -18.80 3.02 -5.23
CA ASP A 135 -19.69 2.82 -6.36
C ASP A 135 -19.66 1.34 -6.79
N ALA A 136 -20.72 0.63 -6.46
CA ALA A 136 -20.81 -0.82 -6.69
C ALA A 136 -20.67 -1.21 -8.18
N ALA A 137 -21.21 -0.41 -9.10
CA ALA A 137 -21.11 -0.65 -10.53
C ALA A 137 -19.68 -0.43 -11.02
N GLY A 138 -19.07 0.67 -10.66
CA GLY A 138 -17.68 0.99 -11.02
C GLY A 138 -16.68 0.02 -10.37
N VAL A 139 -16.97 -0.49 -9.17
CA VAL A 139 -16.16 -1.55 -8.54
C VAL A 139 -16.20 -2.83 -9.38
N CYS A 140 -17.38 -3.28 -9.79
CA CYS A 140 -17.52 -4.46 -10.67
C CYS A 140 -16.79 -4.27 -11.99
N GLU A 141 -16.92 -3.11 -12.61
CA GLU A 141 -16.23 -2.77 -13.87
C GLU A 141 -14.70 -2.85 -13.67
N THR A 142 -14.19 -2.22 -12.61
CA THR A 142 -12.75 -2.23 -12.30
C THR A 142 -12.22 -3.63 -12.06
N ILE A 143 -12.94 -4.46 -11.28
CA ILE A 143 -12.54 -5.85 -11.00
C ILE A 143 -12.57 -6.69 -12.27
N ASN A 144 -13.64 -6.59 -13.04
CA ASN A 144 -13.79 -7.36 -14.29
C ASN A 144 -12.70 -7.02 -15.31
N ALA A 145 -12.28 -5.75 -15.36
CA ALA A 145 -11.24 -5.30 -16.28
C ALA A 145 -9.81 -5.71 -15.86
N CYS A 146 -9.55 -5.85 -14.55
CA CYS A 146 -8.18 -5.92 -14.06
C CYS A 146 -7.82 -7.23 -13.36
N CYS A 147 -8.75 -7.86 -12.65
CA CYS A 147 -8.40 -8.95 -11.75
C CYS A 147 -9.51 -10.00 -11.56
N ASN A 148 -10.50 -10.06 -12.45
CA ASN A 148 -11.53 -11.09 -12.36
C ASN A 148 -10.92 -12.48 -12.66
N PRO A 149 -10.91 -13.42 -11.69
CA PRO A 149 -10.38 -14.76 -11.89
C PRO A 149 -11.40 -15.71 -12.54
N TYR A 150 -12.62 -15.25 -12.78
CA TYR A 150 -13.71 -16.07 -13.33
C TYR A 150 -13.90 -15.79 -14.82
N GLU A 151 -14.38 -16.78 -15.56
CA GLU A 151 -14.76 -16.62 -16.97
C GLU A 151 -15.97 -15.70 -17.16
N GLN A 152 -16.85 -15.66 -16.16
CA GLN A 152 -18.04 -14.82 -16.16
C GLN A 152 -17.78 -13.49 -15.47
N ALA A 153 -18.39 -12.42 -15.97
CA ALA A 153 -18.32 -11.12 -15.35
C ALA A 153 -19.01 -11.11 -13.97
N ILE A 154 -18.34 -10.52 -12.98
CA ILE A 154 -18.90 -10.29 -11.65
C ILE A 154 -19.94 -9.18 -11.78
N ALA A 155 -21.19 -9.46 -11.37
CA ALA A 155 -22.28 -8.48 -11.33
C ALA A 155 -22.42 -7.87 -9.93
N VAL A 156 -23.08 -6.70 -9.84
CA VAL A 156 -23.32 -6.02 -8.56
C VAL A 156 -24.09 -6.93 -7.58
N SER A 157 -24.97 -7.80 -8.07
CA SER A 157 -25.69 -8.78 -7.27
C SER A 157 -24.80 -9.85 -6.59
N ASN A 158 -23.57 -10.01 -7.07
CA ASN A 158 -22.59 -10.92 -6.48
C ASN A 158 -21.79 -10.25 -5.34
N LEU A 159 -21.91 -8.94 -5.18
CA LEU A 159 -21.21 -8.21 -4.13
C LEU A 159 -22.00 -8.28 -2.82
N TYR A 160 -21.31 -8.59 -1.72
CA TYR A 160 -21.86 -8.46 -0.36
C TYR A 160 -21.82 -6.98 0.03
N ILE A 161 -22.85 -6.22 -0.33
CA ILE A 161 -22.98 -4.80 0.01
C ILE A 161 -23.74 -4.69 1.32
N ARG A 162 -23.10 -4.14 2.36
CA ARG A 162 -23.84 -3.65 3.54
C ARG A 162 -24.37 -2.26 3.19
N VAL A 163 -25.68 -2.15 3.04
CA VAL A 163 -26.37 -0.87 3.03
C VAL A 163 -26.49 -0.46 4.49
N GLY A 164 -25.80 0.62 4.88
CA GLY A 164 -25.88 1.23 6.20
C GLY A 164 -27.13 2.07 6.34
#